data_97877ef9f165fdda3aa569f0d80cc5f3
#
_entry.id   97877ef9f165fdda3aa569f0d80cc5f3
#
_cell.length_a   1.000
_cell.length_b   1.000
_cell.length_c   1.000
_cell.angle_alpha   90.00
_cell.angle_beta   90.00
_cell.angle_gamma   90.00
#
_symmetry.space_group_name_H-M   'P 1'
#
loop_
_entity.id
_entity.type
_entity.pdbx_description
1 polymer ?
#
loop_
_entity_poly.entity_id
_entity_poly.type
_entity_poly.pdbx_seq_one_letter_code
_entity_poly.pdbx_strand_id
1 'polypeptide(L)'
;MSVYELGRVPRIVSGDDALTILLGAVEAFGSGGAVLIVDEAVSFTGYAARVAMALGDVPMVQHIVPPGEPTVLSVNAAADAVRTLRGATVIGVGGGSALDTAKQAAVVAAGETGVEPYLLGANPFVGRRPIVAIPTTSGTGAEVTRTCILSDAAGRKLWTWGDEMLPDLVLLDPTAAVTMPLHVTAATGLDAFVHALEASSGQRRNELSFAPALRAMQLVRTHLPVAVSRPDDLVARQGMQEAALLAGTAIDNCGTGIAHSIGHALGSLYHLPHGISVAIGLDAAIEWNVAGASAAYETAASAFNASAEDVPTILRDLFEASSFGAVLATMPALDMDPVVLAEVMIAVENRPMVNNNSRVPDDAERQMLAELTVESWRRLRSTAVHG
;
A
#
# COMPACT_ATOMS: atom_id res chain seq x y z
N MET A 1 -0.79 8.17 30.42
CA MET A 1 0.07 7.83 29.26
C MET A 1 -0.58 6.63 28.58
N SER A 2 -0.83 6.71 27.27
CA SER A 2 -1.33 5.59 26.48
C SER A 2 -0.21 4.55 26.27
N VAL A 3 -0.54 3.26 26.35
CA VAL A 3 0.38 2.18 25.98
C VAL A 3 0.29 2.00 24.46
N TYR A 4 1.42 1.97 23.80
CA TYR A 4 1.53 1.66 22.38
C TYR A 4 2.79 0.78 22.12
N GLU A 5 2.75 0.01 21.07
CA GLU A 5 3.80 -0.95 20.73
C GLU A 5 4.22 -0.74 19.27
N LEU A 6 5.52 -0.87 19.00
CA LEU A 6 6.05 -1.04 17.65
C LEU A 6 6.22 -2.53 17.37
N GLY A 7 5.51 -3.05 16.38
CA GLY A 7 5.63 -4.43 15.96
C GLY A 7 7.02 -4.78 15.41
N ARG A 8 7.27 -6.06 15.18
CA ARG A 8 8.49 -6.54 14.53
C ARG A 8 8.64 -5.91 13.14
N VAL A 9 9.86 -5.49 12.78
CA VAL A 9 10.22 -5.07 11.44
C VAL A 9 10.97 -6.22 10.75
N PRO A 10 10.68 -6.58 9.50
CA PRO A 10 11.45 -7.56 8.73
C PRO A 10 12.93 -7.20 8.61
N ARG A 11 13.79 -8.18 8.25
CA ARG A 11 15.12 -7.86 7.73
C ARG A 11 14.97 -7.16 6.37
N ILE A 12 15.54 -5.98 6.21
CA ILE A 12 15.44 -5.17 4.98
C ILE A 12 16.81 -5.05 4.35
N VAL A 13 16.88 -5.24 3.02
CA VAL A 13 18.07 -4.96 2.20
C VAL A 13 17.63 -4.08 1.04
N SER A 14 18.24 -2.91 0.91
CA SER A 14 17.93 -1.89 -0.10
C SER A 14 19.14 -1.63 -0.98
N GLY A 15 18.95 -1.59 -2.29
CA GLY A 15 19.95 -1.28 -3.30
C GLY A 15 19.84 -2.17 -4.54
N ASP A 16 20.57 -1.81 -5.60
CA ASP A 16 20.56 -2.48 -6.90
C ASP A 16 21.15 -3.91 -6.88
N ASP A 17 21.93 -4.24 -5.86
CA ASP A 17 22.48 -5.58 -5.61
C ASP A 17 21.63 -6.41 -4.61
N ALA A 18 20.44 -5.95 -4.21
CA ALA A 18 19.64 -6.61 -3.19
C ALA A 18 19.31 -8.07 -3.50
N LEU A 19 19.15 -8.43 -4.79
CA LEU A 19 18.89 -9.82 -5.18
C LEU A 19 20.05 -10.78 -4.92
N THR A 20 21.26 -10.30 -4.76
CA THR A 20 22.45 -11.16 -4.56
C THR A 20 22.41 -12.00 -3.28
N ILE A 21 21.63 -11.56 -2.30
CA ILE A 21 21.50 -12.29 -1.03
C ILE A 21 20.36 -13.32 -1.02
N LEU A 22 19.55 -13.39 -2.08
CA LEU A 22 18.29 -14.16 -2.10
C LEU A 22 18.56 -15.67 -1.90
N LEU A 23 19.50 -16.23 -2.64
CA LEU A 23 19.87 -17.66 -2.54
C LEU A 23 20.28 -18.01 -1.10
N GLY A 24 21.24 -17.27 -0.55
CA GLY A 24 21.73 -17.52 0.82
C GLY A 24 20.65 -17.35 1.88
N ALA A 25 19.67 -16.47 1.66
CA ALA A 25 18.54 -16.32 2.58
C ALA A 25 17.60 -17.53 2.52
N VAL A 26 17.26 -18.03 1.33
CA VAL A 26 16.41 -19.21 1.14
C VAL A 26 17.07 -20.45 1.75
N GLU A 27 18.38 -20.62 1.55
CA GLU A 27 19.15 -21.69 2.18
C GLU A 27 19.16 -21.58 3.72
N ALA A 28 19.34 -20.38 4.26
CA ALA A 28 19.34 -20.12 5.71
C ALA A 28 17.97 -20.39 6.37
N PHE A 29 16.87 -20.28 5.62
CA PHE A 29 15.54 -20.68 6.11
C PHE A 29 15.36 -22.21 6.17
N GLY A 30 16.32 -22.98 5.68
CA GLY A 30 16.22 -24.44 5.62
C GLY A 30 15.16 -24.95 4.67
N SER A 31 14.88 -24.19 3.62
CA SER A 31 13.77 -24.43 2.68
C SER A 31 14.06 -25.60 1.75
N GLY A 32 13.04 -26.43 1.49
CA GLY A 32 13.07 -27.47 0.45
C GLY A 32 12.89 -26.95 -0.97
N GLY A 33 12.76 -25.63 -1.15
CA GLY A 33 12.56 -24.95 -2.44
C GLY A 33 11.98 -23.58 -2.28
N ALA A 34 11.56 -22.95 -3.39
CA ALA A 34 10.95 -21.63 -3.43
C ALA A 34 9.65 -21.65 -4.26
N VAL A 35 8.63 -20.92 -3.79
CA VAL A 35 7.44 -20.65 -4.59
C VAL A 35 7.36 -19.14 -4.85
N LEU A 36 7.50 -18.76 -6.14
CA LEU A 36 7.39 -17.39 -6.59
C LEU A 36 5.92 -17.06 -6.84
N ILE A 37 5.39 -16.10 -6.10
CA ILE A 37 4.07 -15.51 -6.33
C ILE A 37 4.31 -14.19 -7.06
N VAL A 38 4.00 -14.16 -8.35
CA VAL A 38 4.43 -13.09 -9.27
C VAL A 38 3.22 -12.36 -9.83
N ASP A 39 3.23 -11.03 -9.75
CA ASP A 39 2.26 -10.18 -10.44
C ASP A 39 2.31 -10.44 -11.95
N GLU A 40 1.13 -10.56 -12.60
CA GLU A 40 1.07 -10.86 -14.04
C GLU A 40 1.84 -9.83 -14.88
N ALA A 41 1.69 -8.52 -14.57
CA ALA A 41 2.39 -7.47 -15.31
C ALA A 41 3.92 -7.60 -15.16
N VAL A 42 4.41 -7.98 -13.97
CA VAL A 42 5.84 -8.19 -13.70
C VAL A 42 6.39 -9.40 -14.44
N SER A 43 5.57 -10.43 -14.67
CA SER A 43 5.99 -11.63 -15.39
C SER A 43 6.47 -11.34 -16.81
N PHE A 44 6.00 -10.25 -17.43
CA PHE A 44 6.38 -9.82 -18.78
C PHE A 44 7.59 -8.86 -18.83
N THR A 45 8.06 -8.36 -17.68
CA THR A 45 9.15 -7.38 -17.63
C THR A 45 10.55 -8.00 -17.67
N GLY A 46 10.66 -9.32 -17.53
CA GLY A 46 11.94 -10.03 -17.34
C GLY A 46 12.46 -9.99 -15.90
N TYR A 47 11.88 -9.19 -15.01
CA TYR A 47 12.35 -9.11 -13.62
C TYR A 47 12.11 -10.42 -12.85
N ALA A 48 10.96 -11.06 -13.03
CA ALA A 48 10.68 -12.36 -12.43
C ALA A 48 11.70 -13.45 -12.86
N ALA A 49 12.17 -13.40 -14.11
CA ALA A 49 13.23 -14.29 -14.57
C ALA A 49 14.58 -14.00 -13.88
N ARG A 50 14.90 -12.74 -13.60
CA ARG A 50 16.09 -12.37 -12.81
C ARG A 50 16.01 -12.92 -11.38
N VAL A 51 14.83 -12.85 -10.73
CA VAL A 51 14.61 -13.44 -9.41
C VAL A 51 14.82 -14.95 -9.46
N ALA A 52 14.26 -15.62 -10.47
CA ALA A 52 14.45 -17.06 -10.68
C ALA A 52 15.93 -17.43 -10.89
N MET A 53 16.66 -16.68 -11.70
CA MET A 53 18.11 -16.88 -11.89
C MET A 53 18.91 -16.67 -10.59
N ALA A 54 18.52 -15.72 -9.75
CA ALA A 54 19.17 -15.48 -8.46
C ALA A 54 19.01 -16.64 -7.46
N LEU A 55 18.03 -17.53 -7.67
CA LEU A 55 17.82 -18.74 -6.86
C LEU A 55 18.69 -19.93 -7.30
N GLY A 56 19.35 -19.85 -8.47
CA GLY A 56 20.20 -20.92 -8.99
C GLY A 56 19.43 -22.24 -9.18
N ASP A 57 19.96 -23.34 -8.61
CA ASP A 57 19.40 -24.69 -8.76
C ASP A 57 18.35 -25.04 -7.69
N VAL A 58 17.86 -24.05 -6.91
CA VAL A 58 16.81 -24.27 -5.90
C VAL A 58 15.53 -24.75 -6.60
N PRO A 59 14.92 -25.89 -6.18
CA PRO A 59 13.63 -26.32 -6.74
C PRO A 59 12.58 -25.20 -6.64
N MET A 60 11.91 -24.88 -7.74
CA MET A 60 11.05 -23.71 -7.80
C MET A 60 9.73 -23.99 -8.50
N VAL A 61 8.67 -23.38 -7.98
CA VAL A 61 7.35 -23.28 -8.63
C VAL A 61 7.01 -21.80 -8.78
N GLN A 62 6.44 -21.42 -9.92
CA GLN A 62 5.93 -20.06 -10.14
C GLN A 62 4.41 -20.09 -10.23
N HIS A 63 3.78 -19.15 -9.51
CA HIS A 63 2.35 -18.89 -9.56
C HIS A 63 2.12 -17.43 -9.95
N ILE A 64 1.31 -17.20 -11.01
CA ILE A 64 1.00 -15.85 -11.49
C ILE A 64 -0.27 -15.35 -10.82
N VAL A 65 -0.20 -14.16 -10.24
CA VAL A 65 -1.34 -13.47 -9.64
C VAL A 65 -2.00 -12.62 -10.73
N PRO A 66 -3.31 -12.78 -10.97
CA PRO A 66 -4.03 -11.97 -11.94
C PRO A 66 -4.06 -10.49 -11.53
N PRO A 67 -4.25 -9.56 -12.48
CA PRO A 67 -4.37 -8.13 -12.18
C PRO A 67 -5.55 -7.84 -11.27
N GLY A 68 -5.42 -6.80 -10.46
CA GLY A 68 -6.46 -6.32 -9.56
C GLY A 68 -6.24 -6.71 -8.11
N GLU A 69 -7.27 -6.55 -7.30
CA GLU A 69 -7.22 -6.87 -5.87
C GLU A 69 -7.25 -8.40 -5.67
N PRO A 70 -6.50 -8.93 -4.68
CA PRO A 70 -6.58 -10.35 -4.36
C PRO A 70 -8.01 -10.78 -4.04
N THR A 71 -8.36 -12.00 -4.42
CA THR A 71 -9.64 -12.60 -4.06
C THR A 71 -9.42 -13.83 -3.20
N VAL A 72 -10.46 -14.25 -2.46
CA VAL A 72 -10.43 -15.53 -1.72
C VAL A 72 -9.97 -16.67 -2.64
N LEU A 73 -10.46 -16.72 -3.87
CA LEU A 73 -10.07 -17.77 -4.83
C LEU A 73 -8.61 -17.69 -5.23
N SER A 74 -8.09 -16.49 -5.54
CA SER A 74 -6.70 -16.32 -5.95
C SER A 74 -5.71 -16.64 -4.81
N VAL A 75 -6.05 -16.26 -3.58
CA VAL A 75 -5.26 -16.58 -2.39
C VAL A 75 -5.22 -18.10 -2.14
N ASN A 76 -6.37 -18.78 -2.24
CA ASN A 76 -6.44 -20.22 -2.07
C ASN A 76 -5.65 -20.97 -3.16
N ALA A 77 -5.74 -20.54 -4.42
CA ALA A 77 -4.96 -21.09 -5.52
C ALA A 77 -3.45 -20.91 -5.32
N ALA A 78 -3.02 -19.74 -4.84
CA ALA A 78 -1.62 -19.49 -4.49
C ALA A 78 -1.16 -20.38 -3.32
N ALA A 79 -2.00 -20.57 -2.30
CA ALA A 79 -1.69 -21.48 -1.17
C ALA A 79 -1.55 -22.94 -1.63
N ASP A 80 -2.39 -23.38 -2.59
CA ASP A 80 -2.27 -24.71 -3.19
C ASP A 80 -0.96 -24.86 -3.95
N ALA A 81 -0.53 -23.84 -4.71
CA ALA A 81 0.78 -23.83 -5.33
C ALA A 81 1.93 -23.96 -4.29
N VAL A 82 1.83 -23.25 -3.15
CA VAL A 82 2.82 -23.37 -2.06
C VAL A 82 2.83 -24.79 -1.46
N ARG A 83 1.69 -25.45 -1.34
CA ARG A 83 1.60 -26.83 -0.83
C ARG A 83 2.27 -27.86 -1.71
N THR A 84 2.39 -27.61 -3.02
CA THR A 84 3.04 -28.54 -3.96
C THR A 84 4.53 -28.77 -3.64
N LEU A 85 5.17 -27.80 -2.96
CA LEU A 85 6.59 -27.86 -2.61
C LEU A 85 6.77 -27.79 -1.08
N ARG A 86 6.97 -28.95 -0.48
CA ARG A 86 7.02 -29.07 0.99
C ARG A 86 8.17 -28.24 1.58
N GLY A 87 7.84 -27.39 2.57
CA GLY A 87 8.82 -26.57 3.26
C GLY A 87 9.38 -25.40 2.44
N ALA A 88 8.74 -25.04 1.32
CA ALA A 88 9.20 -23.96 0.46
C ALA A 88 9.17 -22.59 1.17
N THR A 89 10.10 -21.72 0.79
CA THR A 89 10.02 -20.28 1.02
C THR A 89 9.06 -19.68 0.00
N VAL A 90 8.16 -18.80 0.44
CA VAL A 90 7.27 -18.03 -0.44
C VAL A 90 7.93 -16.69 -0.77
N ILE A 91 8.08 -16.40 -2.05
CA ILE A 91 8.71 -15.17 -2.54
C ILE A 91 7.65 -14.37 -3.32
N GLY A 92 7.18 -13.28 -2.74
CA GLY A 92 6.27 -12.36 -3.41
C GLY A 92 7.05 -11.37 -4.27
N VAL A 93 6.70 -11.28 -5.57
CA VAL A 93 7.33 -10.38 -6.54
C VAL A 93 6.25 -9.57 -7.24
N GLY A 94 6.08 -8.31 -6.87
CA GLY A 94 5.01 -7.49 -7.45
C GLY A 94 4.61 -6.31 -6.61
N GLY A 95 3.47 -5.72 -6.91
CA GLY A 95 2.82 -4.69 -6.12
C GLY A 95 2.10 -5.27 -4.90
N GLY A 96 1.36 -4.42 -4.17
CA GLY A 96 0.65 -4.80 -2.95
C GLY A 96 -0.20 -6.06 -3.10
N SER A 97 -0.95 -6.20 -4.19
CA SER A 97 -1.79 -7.38 -4.45
C SER A 97 -1.00 -8.69 -4.49
N ALA A 98 0.14 -8.71 -5.18
CA ALA A 98 0.98 -9.91 -5.24
C ALA A 98 1.66 -10.19 -3.89
N LEU A 99 2.12 -9.15 -3.19
CA LEU A 99 2.72 -9.29 -1.86
C LEU A 99 1.69 -9.79 -0.84
N ASP A 100 0.47 -9.25 -0.83
CA ASP A 100 -0.60 -9.70 0.05
C ASP A 100 -1.03 -11.13 -0.27
N THR A 101 -1.11 -11.50 -1.56
CA THR A 101 -1.36 -12.89 -1.96
C THR A 101 -0.25 -13.82 -1.46
N ALA A 102 1.02 -13.44 -1.60
CA ALA A 102 2.16 -14.23 -1.15
C ALA A 102 2.16 -14.44 0.37
N LYS A 103 1.92 -13.38 1.14
CA LYS A 103 1.84 -13.42 2.59
C LYS A 103 0.70 -14.33 3.07
N GLN A 104 -0.50 -14.14 2.51
CA GLN A 104 -1.66 -14.99 2.82
C GLN A 104 -1.43 -16.44 2.40
N ALA A 105 -0.88 -16.70 1.21
CA ALA A 105 -0.56 -18.05 0.75
C ALA A 105 0.44 -18.74 1.67
N ALA A 106 1.43 -18.01 2.21
CA ALA A 106 2.43 -18.57 3.13
C ALA A 106 1.82 -19.05 4.46
N VAL A 107 0.84 -18.32 5.01
CA VAL A 107 0.16 -18.72 6.25
C VAL A 107 -0.92 -19.77 6.01
N VAL A 108 -1.70 -19.64 4.95
CA VAL A 108 -2.76 -20.59 4.57
C VAL A 108 -2.17 -21.97 4.23
N ALA A 109 -1.02 -22.00 3.53
CA ALA A 109 -0.34 -23.26 3.20
C ALA A 109 0.29 -23.99 4.38
N ALA A 110 0.38 -23.38 5.55
CA ALA A 110 0.79 -24.07 6.78
C ALA A 110 -0.34 -24.94 7.37
N GLY A 111 -1.59 -24.65 7.05
CA GLY A 111 -2.79 -25.41 7.41
C GLY A 111 -3.36 -26.22 6.24
N GLU A 112 -4.51 -26.84 6.51
CA GLU A 112 -5.22 -27.68 5.54
C GLU A 112 -6.44 -26.97 4.91
N THR A 113 -6.85 -25.81 5.44
CA THR A 113 -8.01 -25.05 5.00
C THR A 113 -7.63 -23.95 4.01
N GLY A 114 -8.62 -23.24 3.46
CA GLY A 114 -8.43 -21.99 2.71
C GLY A 114 -8.22 -20.77 3.63
N VAL A 115 -8.30 -19.58 3.06
CA VAL A 115 -8.15 -18.30 3.79
C VAL A 115 -9.39 -17.92 4.60
N GLU A 116 -10.56 -18.49 4.26
CA GLU A 116 -11.86 -18.10 4.80
C GLU A 116 -11.93 -18.13 6.34
N PRO A 117 -11.35 -19.13 7.04
CA PRO A 117 -11.38 -19.16 8.51
C PRO A 117 -10.65 -17.98 9.18
N TYR A 118 -9.75 -17.32 8.48
CA TYR A 118 -8.88 -16.26 9.03
C TYR A 118 -9.38 -14.85 8.73
N LEU A 119 -10.43 -14.73 7.91
CA LEU A 119 -11.00 -13.43 7.53
C LEU A 119 -11.48 -12.64 8.75
N LEU A 120 -11.24 -11.34 8.74
CA LEU A 120 -11.60 -10.39 9.81
C LEU A 120 -11.03 -10.79 11.19
N GLY A 121 -9.93 -11.54 11.21
CA GLY A 121 -9.30 -11.99 12.45
C GLY A 121 -10.11 -13.05 13.22
N ALA A 122 -11.00 -13.79 12.53
CA ALA A 122 -11.91 -14.73 13.18
C ALA A 122 -11.20 -15.88 13.88
N ASN A 123 -10.05 -16.33 13.37
CA ASN A 123 -9.22 -17.35 13.99
C ASN A 123 -7.73 -16.99 13.88
N PRO A 124 -6.89 -17.41 14.82
CA PRO A 124 -5.44 -17.30 14.72
C PRO A 124 -4.90 -18.22 13.62
N PHE A 125 -3.77 -17.83 13.01
CA PHE A 125 -3.05 -18.69 12.08
C PHE A 125 -2.41 -19.90 12.81
N VAL A 126 -2.37 -21.03 12.12
CA VAL A 126 -1.76 -22.27 12.68
C VAL A 126 -0.25 -22.33 12.46
N GLY A 127 0.31 -21.40 11.70
CA GLY A 127 1.72 -21.31 11.37
C GLY A 127 1.94 -20.56 10.06
N ARG A 128 3.17 -20.58 9.55
CA ARG A 128 3.51 -19.95 8.27
C ARG A 128 4.71 -20.63 7.60
N ARG A 129 4.89 -20.36 6.30
CA ARG A 129 6.14 -20.57 5.57
C ARG A 129 7.04 -19.34 5.70
N PRO A 130 8.38 -19.45 5.51
CA PRO A 130 9.23 -18.29 5.37
C PRO A 130 8.77 -17.41 4.19
N ILE A 131 8.84 -16.08 4.35
CA ILE A 131 8.36 -15.11 3.37
C ILE A 131 9.48 -14.15 2.98
N VAL A 132 9.72 -14.00 1.68
CA VAL A 132 10.53 -12.93 1.10
C VAL A 132 9.61 -12.02 0.30
N ALA A 133 9.68 -10.71 0.52
CA ALA A 133 8.94 -9.72 -0.23
C ALA A 133 9.87 -8.90 -1.12
N ILE A 134 9.54 -8.79 -2.41
CA ILE A 134 10.25 -8.01 -3.42
C ILE A 134 9.22 -7.07 -4.07
N PRO A 135 9.01 -5.86 -3.51
CA PRO A 135 8.06 -4.91 -4.05
C PRO A 135 8.55 -4.34 -5.39
N THR A 136 7.65 -4.31 -6.38
CA THR A 136 7.88 -3.69 -7.68
C THR A 136 7.13 -2.38 -7.84
N THR A 137 6.30 -2.01 -6.86
CA THR A 137 5.64 -0.71 -6.71
C THR A 137 6.07 -0.04 -5.42
N SER A 138 5.92 1.29 -5.35
CA SER A 138 6.40 2.09 -4.21
C SER A 138 5.23 2.90 -3.63
N GLY A 139 4.38 2.24 -2.83
CA GLY A 139 3.18 2.88 -2.29
C GLY A 139 2.60 2.19 -1.08
N THR A 140 2.10 0.97 -1.24
CA THR A 140 1.30 0.27 -0.25
C THR A 140 2.03 -0.07 1.05
N GLY A 141 3.35 -0.24 1.01
CA GLY A 141 4.11 -0.73 2.17
C GLY A 141 3.74 -2.17 2.59
N ALA A 142 3.11 -2.95 1.69
CA ALA A 142 2.65 -4.31 1.98
C ALA A 142 3.78 -5.25 2.44
N GLU A 143 5.02 -4.93 2.08
CA GLU A 143 6.23 -5.65 2.49
C GLU A 143 6.55 -5.54 3.99
N VAL A 144 5.94 -4.60 4.70
CA VAL A 144 6.18 -4.37 6.14
C VAL A 144 4.90 -4.29 6.98
N THR A 145 3.73 -4.55 6.39
CA THR A 145 2.45 -4.52 7.11
C THR A 145 1.98 -5.92 7.50
N ARG A 146 1.30 -6.01 8.65
CA ARG A 146 0.64 -7.23 9.15
C ARG A 146 -0.75 -7.45 8.58
N THR A 147 -1.30 -6.44 7.92
CA THR A 147 -2.61 -6.53 7.27
C THR A 147 -2.45 -6.94 5.81
N CYS A 148 -3.33 -7.82 5.34
CA CYS A 148 -3.49 -8.14 3.92
C CYS A 148 -4.94 -7.95 3.54
N ILE A 149 -5.18 -7.36 2.37
CA ILE A 149 -6.52 -7.09 1.86
C ILE A 149 -6.85 -8.10 0.77
N LEU A 150 -8.11 -8.54 0.73
CA LEU A 150 -8.67 -9.38 -0.32
C LEU A 150 -10.16 -9.13 -0.46
N SER A 151 -10.73 -9.52 -1.60
CA SER A 151 -12.17 -9.41 -1.86
C SER A 151 -12.85 -10.78 -1.86
N ASP A 152 -14.09 -10.84 -1.34
CA ASP A 152 -14.94 -12.03 -1.47
C ASP A 152 -15.66 -12.07 -2.83
N ALA A 153 -16.45 -13.12 -3.03
CA ALA A 153 -17.23 -13.31 -4.27
C ALA A 153 -18.30 -12.22 -4.50
N ALA A 154 -18.68 -11.48 -3.46
CA ALA A 154 -19.60 -10.34 -3.56
C ALA A 154 -18.87 -9.01 -3.80
N GLY A 155 -17.54 -9.01 -3.94
CA GLY A 155 -16.72 -7.83 -4.12
C GLY A 155 -16.51 -7.02 -2.83
N ARG A 156 -16.86 -7.57 -1.66
CA ARG A 156 -16.61 -6.88 -0.39
C ARG A 156 -15.15 -7.00 -0.02
N LYS A 157 -14.54 -5.87 0.37
CA LYS A 157 -13.18 -5.83 0.89
C LYS A 157 -13.11 -6.42 2.28
N LEU A 158 -12.28 -7.43 2.44
CA LEU A 158 -12.02 -8.13 3.69
C LEU A 158 -10.53 -8.04 4.00
N TRP A 159 -10.16 -8.38 5.22
CA TRP A 159 -8.77 -8.38 5.64
C TRP A 159 -8.42 -9.63 6.45
N THR A 160 -7.15 -9.98 6.43
CA THR A 160 -6.49 -10.88 7.36
C THR A 160 -5.38 -10.10 8.08
N TRP A 161 -5.09 -10.44 9.33
CA TRP A 161 -4.12 -9.74 10.15
C TRP A 161 -3.40 -10.70 11.10
N GLY A 162 -2.10 -10.49 11.27
CA GLY A 162 -1.29 -11.22 12.25
C GLY A 162 0.21 -11.03 12.02
N ASP A 163 1.01 -11.26 13.07
CA ASP A 163 2.47 -11.19 12.99
C ASP A 163 3.04 -12.22 12.00
N GLU A 164 2.30 -13.28 11.73
CA GLU A 164 2.64 -14.30 10.74
C GLU A 164 2.68 -13.76 9.30
N MET A 165 1.99 -12.64 9.04
CA MET A 165 1.99 -11.98 7.74
C MET A 165 3.27 -11.18 7.46
N LEU A 166 4.08 -10.86 8.49
CA LEU A 166 5.31 -10.12 8.28
C LEU A 166 6.35 -10.98 7.56
N PRO A 167 6.95 -10.50 6.46
CA PRO A 167 8.07 -11.16 5.81
C PRO A 167 9.26 -11.39 6.75
N ASP A 168 10.10 -12.37 6.44
CA ASP A 168 11.39 -12.58 7.08
C ASP A 168 12.46 -11.69 6.45
N LEU A 169 12.31 -11.42 5.15
CA LEU A 169 13.22 -10.61 4.36
C LEU A 169 12.45 -9.75 3.36
N VAL A 170 12.86 -8.50 3.26
CA VAL A 170 12.41 -7.56 2.23
C VAL A 170 13.60 -7.15 1.38
N LEU A 171 13.46 -7.26 0.07
CA LEU A 171 14.47 -6.82 -0.90
C LEU A 171 13.92 -5.61 -1.66
N LEU A 172 14.44 -4.42 -1.38
CA LEU A 172 14.15 -3.19 -2.12
C LEU A 172 15.18 -3.04 -3.23
N ASP A 173 14.89 -3.63 -4.39
CA ASP A 173 15.69 -3.50 -5.60
C ASP A 173 15.07 -2.41 -6.48
N PRO A 174 15.71 -1.23 -6.65
CA PRO A 174 15.16 -0.14 -7.46
C PRO A 174 14.96 -0.54 -8.93
N THR A 175 15.72 -1.52 -9.43
CA THR A 175 15.55 -2.03 -10.80
C THR A 175 14.22 -2.77 -11.01
N ALA A 176 13.59 -3.25 -9.95
CA ALA A 176 12.26 -3.86 -9.99
C ALA A 176 11.16 -2.85 -10.35
N ALA A 177 11.38 -1.56 -10.05
CA ALA A 177 10.40 -0.50 -10.26
C ALA A 177 10.61 0.30 -11.55
N VAL A 178 11.67 0.05 -12.33
CA VAL A 178 11.99 0.83 -13.54
C VAL A 178 10.91 0.73 -14.62
N THR A 179 10.27 -0.45 -14.74
CA THR A 179 9.22 -0.70 -15.74
C THR A 179 7.82 -0.25 -15.30
N MET A 180 7.70 0.31 -14.09
CA MET A 180 6.41 0.77 -13.56
C MET A 180 5.89 1.95 -14.38
N PRO A 181 4.64 1.85 -14.96
CA PRO A 181 4.06 2.93 -15.75
C PRO A 181 3.91 4.23 -14.95
N LEU A 182 3.91 5.37 -15.63
CA LEU A 182 3.78 6.70 -15.03
C LEU A 182 2.55 6.80 -14.10
N HIS A 183 1.39 6.35 -14.57
CA HIS A 183 0.16 6.42 -13.78
C HIS A 183 0.22 5.58 -12.49
N VAL A 184 0.91 4.43 -12.52
CA VAL A 184 1.14 3.61 -11.33
C VAL A 184 2.16 4.28 -10.42
N THR A 185 3.26 4.83 -10.98
CA THR A 185 4.28 5.57 -10.21
C THR A 185 3.65 6.74 -9.43
N ALA A 186 2.85 7.58 -10.11
CA ALA A 186 2.18 8.72 -9.48
C ALA A 186 1.18 8.25 -8.40
N ALA A 187 0.30 7.31 -8.73
CA ALA A 187 -0.73 6.83 -7.83
C ALA A 187 -0.14 6.17 -6.57
N THR A 188 0.84 5.28 -6.73
CA THR A 188 1.44 4.59 -5.57
C THR A 188 2.32 5.52 -4.75
N GLY A 189 3.04 6.45 -5.38
CA GLY A 189 3.83 7.43 -4.65
C GLY A 189 2.98 8.39 -3.81
N LEU A 190 1.82 8.80 -4.32
CA LEU A 190 0.84 9.58 -3.56
C LEU A 190 0.21 8.75 -2.43
N ASP A 191 -0.05 7.46 -2.64
CA ASP A 191 -0.50 6.53 -1.60
C ASP A 191 0.48 6.49 -0.42
N ALA A 192 1.79 6.36 -0.69
CA ALA A 192 2.81 6.44 0.37
C ALA A 192 2.78 7.78 1.13
N PHE A 193 2.52 8.89 0.43
CA PHE A 193 2.35 10.20 1.09
C PHE A 193 1.12 10.22 1.99
N VAL A 194 -0.03 9.72 1.51
CA VAL A 194 -1.27 9.64 2.28
C VAL A 194 -1.07 8.78 3.52
N HIS A 195 -0.46 7.60 3.37
CA HIS A 195 -0.11 6.72 4.49
C HIS A 195 0.69 7.48 5.58
N ALA A 196 1.77 8.13 5.18
CA ALA A 196 2.64 8.86 6.10
C ALA A 196 1.92 10.03 6.79
N LEU A 197 1.11 10.79 6.05
CA LEU A 197 0.36 11.91 6.59
C LEU A 197 -0.71 11.45 7.59
N GLU A 198 -1.50 10.42 7.24
CA GLU A 198 -2.52 9.89 8.14
C GLU A 198 -1.92 9.22 9.38
N ALA A 199 -0.80 8.50 9.23
CA ALA A 199 -0.07 7.93 10.35
C ALA A 199 0.43 8.98 11.34
N SER A 200 0.82 10.16 10.87
CA SER A 200 1.34 11.26 11.70
C SER A 200 0.25 12.16 12.29
N SER A 201 -0.97 12.13 11.75
CA SER A 201 -2.07 13.00 12.18
C SER A 201 -3.24 12.27 12.84
N GLY A 202 -3.36 10.94 12.68
CA GLY A 202 -4.45 10.12 13.23
C GLY A 202 -4.50 10.10 14.75
N GLN A 203 -5.61 9.62 15.34
CA GLN A 203 -5.78 9.59 16.79
C GLN A 203 -4.83 8.61 17.49
N ARG A 204 -4.43 7.51 16.81
CA ARG A 204 -3.47 6.53 17.34
C ARG A 204 -2.01 6.88 17.08
N ARG A 205 -1.73 8.07 16.51
CA ARG A 205 -0.36 8.53 16.28
C ARG A 205 0.47 8.49 17.55
N ASN A 206 1.73 8.17 17.42
CA ASN A 206 2.65 8.06 18.54
C ASN A 206 4.10 8.35 18.11
N GLU A 207 5.01 8.51 19.05
CA GLU A 207 6.42 8.84 18.79
C GLU A 207 7.13 7.79 17.92
N LEU A 208 6.75 6.51 18.00
CA LEU A 208 7.37 5.44 17.20
C LEU A 208 6.93 5.49 15.73
N SER A 209 5.74 6.04 15.45
CA SER A 209 5.23 6.22 14.09
C SER A 209 5.67 7.54 13.44
N PHE A 210 6.02 8.57 14.23
CA PHE A 210 6.40 9.88 13.68
C PHE A 210 7.67 9.84 12.84
N ALA A 211 8.76 9.28 13.37
CA ALA A 211 10.03 9.29 12.66
C ALA A 211 9.95 8.66 11.25
N PRO A 212 9.39 7.45 11.08
CA PRO A 212 9.21 6.87 9.75
C PRO A 212 8.22 7.67 8.89
N ALA A 213 7.10 8.17 9.44
CA ALA A 213 6.12 8.94 8.69
C ALA A 213 6.70 10.26 8.16
N LEU A 214 7.39 11.04 8.99
CA LEU A 214 8.00 12.30 8.57
C LEU A 214 9.06 12.07 7.49
N ARG A 215 9.89 11.05 7.67
CA ARG A 215 10.91 10.72 6.67
C ARG A 215 10.30 10.23 5.36
N ALA A 216 9.23 9.43 5.40
CA ALA A 216 8.51 9.00 4.21
C ALA A 216 7.98 10.20 3.40
N MET A 217 7.32 11.17 4.04
CA MET A 217 6.82 12.37 3.36
C MET A 217 7.95 13.19 2.70
N GLN A 218 9.11 13.34 3.37
CA GLN A 218 10.28 14.01 2.79
C GLN A 218 10.81 13.30 1.56
N LEU A 219 10.91 11.96 1.62
CA LEU A 219 11.39 11.14 0.50
C LEU A 219 10.41 11.21 -0.68
N VAL A 220 9.09 11.11 -0.43
CA VAL A 220 8.08 11.25 -1.49
C VAL A 220 8.21 12.61 -2.17
N ARG A 221 8.27 13.71 -1.40
CA ARG A 221 8.40 15.07 -1.97
C ARG A 221 9.64 15.22 -2.83
N THR A 222 10.74 14.57 -2.44
CA THR A 222 12.03 14.66 -3.15
C THR A 222 12.04 13.78 -4.40
N HIS A 223 11.57 12.54 -4.29
CA HIS A 223 11.81 11.51 -5.29
C HIS A 223 10.64 11.24 -6.21
N LEU A 224 9.38 11.46 -5.80
CA LEU A 224 8.22 11.18 -6.66
C LEU A 224 8.23 11.99 -7.96
N PRO A 225 8.48 13.32 -7.95
CA PRO A 225 8.55 14.10 -9.18
C PRO A 225 9.65 13.60 -10.14
N VAL A 226 10.76 13.16 -9.58
CA VAL A 226 11.89 12.60 -10.36
C VAL A 226 11.53 11.23 -10.93
N ALA A 227 10.95 10.33 -10.13
CA ALA A 227 10.54 8.99 -10.58
C ALA A 227 9.43 9.04 -11.66
N VAL A 228 8.58 10.06 -11.64
CA VAL A 228 7.56 10.31 -12.67
C VAL A 228 8.18 10.83 -13.96
N SER A 229 9.08 11.81 -13.87
CA SER A 229 9.69 12.47 -15.04
C SER A 229 10.85 11.69 -15.66
N ARG A 230 11.57 10.89 -14.85
CA ARG A 230 12.72 10.07 -15.22
C ARG A 230 12.56 8.66 -14.64
N PRO A 231 11.75 7.79 -15.29
CA PRO A 231 11.38 6.49 -14.72
C PRO A 231 12.55 5.50 -14.54
N ASP A 232 13.68 5.75 -15.19
CA ASP A 232 14.93 4.99 -15.12
C ASP A 232 15.92 5.51 -14.05
N ASP A 233 15.62 6.58 -13.33
CA ASP A 233 16.44 7.11 -12.24
C ASP A 233 16.37 6.19 -11.03
N LEU A 234 17.38 5.33 -10.87
CA LEU A 234 17.44 4.32 -9.80
C LEU A 234 17.49 4.96 -8.39
N VAL A 235 18.08 6.14 -8.26
CA VAL A 235 18.12 6.86 -6.96
C VAL A 235 16.71 7.30 -6.57
N ALA A 236 15.94 7.82 -7.54
CA ALA A 236 14.55 8.20 -7.29
C ALA A 236 13.67 6.96 -7.01
N ARG A 237 13.87 5.86 -7.74
CA ARG A 237 13.15 4.59 -7.51
C ARG A 237 13.44 4.02 -6.13
N GLN A 238 14.72 3.98 -5.71
CA GLN A 238 15.11 3.54 -4.38
C GLN A 238 14.51 4.45 -3.30
N GLY A 239 14.60 5.77 -3.45
CA GLY A 239 14.01 6.71 -2.51
C GLY A 239 12.50 6.54 -2.36
N MET A 240 11.79 6.21 -3.45
CA MET A 240 10.36 5.91 -3.39
C MET A 240 10.05 4.56 -2.74
N GLN A 241 10.86 3.50 -2.96
CA GLN A 241 10.69 2.22 -2.25
C GLN A 241 10.91 2.40 -0.74
N GLU A 242 11.96 3.13 -0.34
CA GLU A 242 12.23 3.44 1.06
C GLU A 242 11.12 4.30 1.69
N ALA A 243 10.54 5.25 0.92
CA ALA A 243 9.39 6.04 1.37
C ALA A 243 8.16 5.15 1.64
N ALA A 244 7.84 4.24 0.72
CA ALA A 244 6.72 3.32 0.85
C ALA A 244 6.89 2.38 2.06
N LEU A 245 8.10 1.84 2.25
CA LEU A 245 8.43 0.99 3.41
C LEU A 245 8.28 1.76 4.73
N LEU A 246 8.79 2.99 4.82
CA LEU A 246 8.68 3.81 6.03
C LEU A 246 7.22 4.20 6.31
N ALA A 247 6.45 4.56 5.28
CA ALA A 247 5.03 4.85 5.39
C ALA A 247 4.24 3.60 5.84
N GLY A 248 4.52 2.43 5.25
CA GLY A 248 3.96 1.15 5.65
C GLY A 248 4.26 0.80 7.11
N THR A 249 5.50 1.00 7.56
CA THR A 249 5.89 0.81 8.96
C THR A 249 5.10 1.73 9.90
N ALA A 250 4.84 2.96 9.49
CA ALA A 250 4.07 3.90 10.31
C ALA A 250 2.60 3.47 10.42
N ILE A 251 1.93 3.17 9.30
CA ILE A 251 0.50 2.78 9.31
C ILE A 251 0.26 1.43 9.97
N ASP A 252 1.19 0.49 9.89
CA ASP A 252 1.05 -0.82 10.55
C ASP A 252 0.90 -0.68 12.07
N ASN A 253 1.45 0.39 12.64
CA ASN A 253 1.44 0.65 14.07
C ASN A 253 0.36 1.64 14.54
N CYS A 254 -0.16 2.50 13.65
CA CYS A 254 -1.17 3.49 14.02
C CYS A 254 -2.38 3.57 13.08
N GLY A 255 -2.37 2.83 11.99
CA GLY A 255 -3.49 2.78 11.02
C GLY A 255 -3.60 4.02 10.15
N THR A 256 -4.61 4.03 9.30
CA THR A 256 -4.95 5.09 8.35
C THR A 256 -6.15 5.91 8.81
N GLY A 257 -6.59 6.91 8.04
CA GLY A 257 -7.63 7.86 8.39
C GLY A 257 -8.74 7.99 7.34
N ILE A 258 -9.35 9.18 7.26
CA ILE A 258 -10.53 9.44 6.43
C ILE A 258 -10.24 9.39 4.93
N ALA A 259 -9.03 9.74 4.49
CA ALA A 259 -8.66 9.65 3.08
C ALA A 259 -8.74 8.21 2.58
N HIS A 260 -8.32 7.24 3.40
CA HIS A 260 -8.48 5.82 3.10
C HIS A 260 -9.93 5.35 3.15
N SER A 261 -10.74 5.87 4.09
CA SER A 261 -12.18 5.56 4.13
C SER A 261 -12.87 6.01 2.83
N ILE A 262 -12.61 7.24 2.38
CA ILE A 262 -13.10 7.77 1.09
C ILE A 262 -12.54 6.94 -0.07
N GLY A 263 -11.24 6.64 -0.05
CA GLY A 263 -10.56 5.87 -1.07
C GLY A 263 -11.14 4.45 -1.24
N HIS A 264 -11.44 3.77 -0.14
CA HIS A 264 -12.10 2.45 -0.17
C HIS A 264 -13.51 2.55 -0.74
N ALA A 265 -14.28 3.59 -0.38
CA ALA A 265 -15.60 3.82 -0.93
C ALA A 265 -15.55 4.07 -2.46
N LEU A 266 -14.61 4.90 -2.93
CA LEU A 266 -14.39 5.14 -4.36
C LEU A 266 -13.97 3.86 -5.10
N GLY A 267 -13.08 3.06 -4.52
CA GLY A 267 -12.66 1.78 -5.09
C GLY A 267 -13.81 0.78 -5.20
N SER A 268 -14.65 0.68 -4.17
CA SER A 268 -15.79 -0.24 -4.13
C SER A 268 -16.91 0.17 -5.10
N LEU A 269 -17.23 1.46 -5.20
CA LEU A 269 -18.34 1.96 -6.01
C LEU A 269 -17.96 2.15 -7.48
N TYR A 270 -16.74 2.63 -7.75
CA TYR A 270 -16.34 3.09 -9.08
C TYR A 270 -15.14 2.36 -9.66
N HIS A 271 -14.62 1.36 -8.93
CA HIS A 271 -13.44 0.56 -9.33
C HIS A 271 -12.20 1.40 -9.65
N LEU A 272 -12.06 2.55 -8.99
CA LEU A 272 -10.87 3.37 -9.11
C LEU A 272 -9.67 2.67 -8.44
N PRO A 273 -8.47 2.73 -9.04
CA PRO A 273 -7.25 2.23 -8.42
C PRO A 273 -7.01 2.84 -7.04
N HIS A 274 -6.54 2.04 -6.08
CA HIS A 274 -6.43 2.41 -4.68
C HIS A 274 -5.68 3.72 -4.45
N GLY A 275 -4.43 3.84 -4.94
CA GLY A 275 -3.64 5.05 -4.73
C GLY A 275 -4.26 6.33 -5.34
N ILE A 276 -5.00 6.19 -6.45
CA ILE A 276 -5.79 7.30 -7.02
C ILE A 276 -6.92 7.68 -6.06
N SER A 277 -7.66 6.68 -5.60
CA SER A 277 -8.80 6.88 -4.71
C SER A 277 -8.43 7.57 -3.41
N VAL A 278 -7.35 7.15 -2.76
CA VAL A 278 -6.90 7.74 -1.49
C VAL A 278 -6.32 9.14 -1.67
N ALA A 279 -5.65 9.42 -2.81
CA ALA A 279 -5.18 10.76 -3.12
C ALA A 279 -6.33 11.75 -3.31
N ILE A 280 -7.41 11.36 -4.00
CA ILE A 280 -8.63 12.15 -4.12
C ILE A 280 -9.30 12.33 -2.75
N GLY A 281 -9.36 11.27 -1.95
CA GLY A 281 -9.89 11.31 -0.59
C GLY A 281 -9.12 12.27 0.32
N LEU A 282 -7.79 12.31 0.21
CA LEU A 282 -6.99 13.26 0.95
C LEU A 282 -7.24 14.70 0.49
N ASP A 283 -7.28 14.95 -0.82
CA ASP A 283 -7.57 16.29 -1.36
C ASP A 283 -8.93 16.84 -0.89
N ALA A 284 -9.95 15.97 -0.84
CA ALA A 284 -11.28 16.34 -0.37
C ALA A 284 -11.32 16.65 1.14
N ALA A 285 -10.50 15.97 1.94
CA ALA A 285 -10.59 16.02 3.40
C ALA A 285 -9.56 16.93 4.06
N ILE A 286 -8.45 17.28 3.37
CA ILE A 286 -7.29 17.89 4.03
C ILE A 286 -7.60 19.26 4.65
N GLU A 287 -8.32 20.15 3.96
CA GLU A 287 -8.66 21.47 4.49
C GLU A 287 -9.60 21.36 5.70
N TRP A 288 -10.60 20.46 5.61
CA TRP A 288 -11.50 20.18 6.72
C TRP A 288 -10.75 19.62 7.94
N ASN A 289 -9.85 18.68 7.74
CA ASN A 289 -9.01 18.09 8.78
C ASN A 289 -8.13 19.16 9.46
N VAL A 290 -7.41 19.97 8.69
CA VAL A 290 -6.52 21.00 9.21
C VAL A 290 -7.31 22.06 9.98
N ALA A 291 -8.44 22.52 9.45
CA ALA A 291 -9.28 23.53 10.11
C ALA A 291 -9.82 23.04 11.47
N GLY A 292 -10.15 21.76 11.60
CA GLY A 292 -10.74 21.21 12.82
C GLY A 292 -9.76 20.52 13.78
N ALA A 293 -8.52 20.24 13.32
CA ALA A 293 -7.51 19.49 14.09
C ALA A 293 -6.07 19.96 13.81
N SER A 294 -5.85 21.27 13.65
CA SER A 294 -4.56 21.87 13.26
C SER A 294 -3.37 21.29 14.05
N ALA A 295 -3.48 21.17 15.37
CA ALA A 295 -2.43 20.64 16.23
C ALA A 295 -1.98 19.20 15.85
N ALA A 296 -2.84 18.40 15.23
CA ALA A 296 -2.47 17.07 14.75
C ALA A 296 -1.60 17.14 13.50
N TYR A 297 -1.71 18.20 12.71
CA TYR A 297 -0.97 18.39 11.46
C TYR A 297 0.36 19.16 11.63
N GLU A 298 0.61 19.80 12.79
CA GLU A 298 1.88 20.49 13.06
C GLU A 298 3.07 19.53 12.97
N THR A 299 2.93 18.32 13.51
CA THR A 299 3.99 17.32 13.42
C THR A 299 4.26 16.93 11.95
N ALA A 300 3.22 16.68 11.17
CA ALA A 300 3.34 16.37 9.74
C ALA A 300 4.00 17.53 8.96
N ALA A 301 3.55 18.76 9.20
CA ALA A 301 4.07 19.97 8.58
C ALA A 301 5.56 20.21 8.87
N SER A 302 6.05 19.77 10.04
CA SER A 302 7.46 19.87 10.42
C SER A 302 8.40 19.12 9.47
N ALA A 303 7.91 18.07 8.79
CA ALA A 303 8.68 17.39 7.73
C ALA A 303 9.12 18.32 6.60
N PHE A 304 8.43 19.45 6.44
CA PHE A 304 8.64 20.42 5.37
C PHE A 304 9.12 21.78 5.86
N ASN A 305 9.41 21.93 7.15
CA ASN A 305 9.67 23.21 7.83
C ASN A 305 8.51 24.21 7.61
N ALA A 306 7.28 23.76 7.70
CA ALA A 306 6.04 24.46 7.42
C ALA A 306 5.09 24.40 8.63
N SER A 307 3.97 25.13 8.57
CA SER A 307 2.88 25.05 9.53
C SER A 307 1.76 24.11 9.06
N ALA A 308 0.84 23.75 9.94
CA ALA A 308 -0.31 22.91 9.57
C ALA A 308 -1.14 23.53 8.43
N GLU A 309 -1.26 24.85 8.39
CA GLU A 309 -2.02 25.60 7.37
C GLU A 309 -1.41 25.47 5.95
N ASP A 310 -0.10 25.14 5.86
CA ASP A 310 0.60 24.95 4.60
C ASP A 310 0.37 23.57 3.98
N VAL A 311 -0.07 22.57 4.77
CA VAL A 311 -0.21 21.17 4.33
C VAL A 311 -1.10 21.01 3.09
N PRO A 312 -2.27 21.69 2.97
CA PRO A 312 -3.08 21.61 1.75
C PRO A 312 -2.35 22.14 0.50
N THR A 313 -1.50 23.17 0.64
CA THR A 313 -0.70 23.70 -0.46
C THR A 313 0.42 22.73 -0.84
N ILE A 314 1.10 22.16 0.14
CA ILE A 314 2.15 21.14 -0.08
C ILE A 314 1.58 19.93 -0.86
N LEU A 315 0.35 19.52 -0.54
CA LEU A 315 -0.34 18.44 -1.26
C LEU A 315 -0.63 18.83 -2.72
N ARG A 316 -1.14 20.03 -2.96
CA ARG A 316 -1.41 20.53 -4.34
C ARG A 316 -0.13 20.60 -5.17
N ASP A 317 0.96 21.14 -4.60
CA ASP A 317 2.26 21.17 -5.25
C ASP A 317 2.77 19.77 -5.61
N LEU A 318 2.54 18.79 -4.73
CA LEU A 318 2.93 17.41 -4.98
C LEU A 318 2.08 16.78 -6.11
N PHE A 319 0.79 17.06 -6.18
CA PHE A 319 -0.08 16.61 -7.28
C PHE A 319 0.38 17.18 -8.63
N GLU A 320 0.73 18.45 -8.69
CA GLU A 320 1.26 19.07 -9.88
C GLU A 320 2.60 18.44 -10.29
N ALA A 321 3.53 18.37 -9.35
CA ALA A 321 4.88 17.81 -9.58
C ALA A 321 4.88 16.32 -9.97
N SER A 322 3.85 15.56 -9.57
CA SER A 322 3.66 14.15 -9.95
C SER A 322 2.79 13.93 -11.19
N SER A 323 2.37 15.01 -11.87
CA SER A 323 1.47 14.96 -13.05
C SER A 323 0.14 14.24 -12.76
N PHE A 324 -0.35 14.31 -11.52
CA PHE A 324 -1.53 13.54 -11.08
C PHE A 324 -2.79 13.91 -11.85
N GLY A 325 -3.00 15.20 -12.15
CA GLY A 325 -4.10 15.66 -13.00
C GLY A 325 -4.10 15.02 -14.39
N ALA A 326 -2.92 14.90 -15.02
CA ALA A 326 -2.77 14.25 -16.32
C ALA A 326 -3.12 12.74 -16.23
N VAL A 327 -2.75 12.07 -15.15
CA VAL A 327 -3.15 10.68 -14.90
C VAL A 327 -4.68 10.56 -14.81
N LEU A 328 -5.32 11.42 -14.03
CA LEU A 328 -6.79 11.42 -13.89
C LEU A 328 -7.52 11.71 -15.19
N ALA A 329 -6.97 12.57 -16.06
CA ALA A 329 -7.57 12.90 -17.35
C ALA A 329 -7.65 11.69 -18.30
N THR A 330 -6.77 10.70 -18.14
CA THR A 330 -6.82 9.46 -18.95
C THR A 330 -7.93 8.49 -18.52
N MET A 331 -8.50 8.68 -17.34
CA MET A 331 -9.55 7.80 -16.81
C MET A 331 -10.92 8.17 -17.39
N PRO A 332 -11.87 7.24 -17.49
CA PRO A 332 -13.23 7.55 -17.91
C PRO A 332 -13.88 8.56 -16.97
N ALA A 333 -14.81 9.36 -17.51
CA ALA A 333 -15.64 10.21 -16.67
C ALA A 333 -16.57 9.34 -15.81
N LEU A 334 -16.71 9.69 -14.53
CA LEU A 334 -17.56 8.98 -13.60
C LEU A 334 -18.70 9.90 -13.14
N ASP A 335 -19.89 9.35 -13.11
CA ASP A 335 -21.05 9.97 -12.49
C ASP A 335 -21.12 9.48 -11.03
N MET A 336 -20.60 10.32 -10.14
CA MET A 336 -20.48 9.99 -8.73
C MET A 336 -21.68 10.56 -7.96
N ASP A 337 -22.36 9.69 -7.20
CA ASP A 337 -23.43 10.08 -6.27
C ASP A 337 -22.84 10.32 -4.86
N PRO A 338 -22.82 11.58 -4.37
CA PRO A 338 -22.26 11.88 -3.06
C PRO A 338 -23.08 11.29 -1.90
N VAL A 339 -24.38 11.01 -2.07
CA VAL A 339 -25.19 10.38 -1.03
C VAL A 339 -24.76 8.93 -0.84
N VAL A 340 -24.65 8.18 -1.92
CA VAL A 340 -24.19 6.78 -1.89
C VAL A 340 -22.75 6.71 -1.39
N LEU A 341 -21.89 7.65 -1.81
CA LEU A 341 -20.51 7.71 -1.37
C LEU A 341 -20.43 7.91 0.15
N ALA A 342 -21.21 8.84 0.72
CA ALA A 342 -21.25 9.11 2.15
C ALA A 342 -21.69 7.88 2.97
N GLU A 343 -22.60 7.06 2.45
CA GLU A 343 -23.03 5.82 3.12
C GLU A 343 -21.91 4.77 3.12
N VAL A 344 -21.21 4.58 2.00
CA VAL A 344 -20.14 3.58 1.88
C VAL A 344 -18.89 3.97 2.67
N MET A 345 -18.60 5.27 2.85
CA MET A 345 -17.50 5.75 3.69
C MET A 345 -17.54 5.22 5.12
N ILE A 346 -18.73 4.91 5.67
CA ILE A 346 -18.90 4.37 7.03
C ILE A 346 -19.32 2.90 7.05
N ALA A 347 -19.18 2.19 5.93
CA ALA A 347 -19.34 0.75 5.91
C ALA A 347 -18.49 0.10 7.02
N VAL A 348 -18.90 -1.05 7.51
CA VAL A 348 -18.33 -1.65 8.73
C VAL A 348 -16.82 -1.84 8.63
N GLU A 349 -16.32 -2.19 7.45
CA GLU A 349 -14.91 -2.35 7.12
C GLU A 349 -14.13 -1.03 7.12
N ASN A 350 -14.79 0.12 6.88
CA ASN A 350 -14.18 1.45 6.80
C ASN A 350 -14.19 2.20 8.15
N ARG A 351 -15.00 1.78 9.11
CA ARG A 351 -15.12 2.41 10.44
C ARG A 351 -13.80 2.57 11.19
N PRO A 352 -12.88 1.60 11.19
CA PRO A 352 -11.58 1.77 11.85
C PRO A 352 -10.80 2.99 11.36
N MET A 353 -10.86 3.30 10.06
CA MET A 353 -10.19 4.44 9.43
C MET A 353 -10.88 5.75 9.81
N VAL A 354 -12.20 5.81 9.73
CA VAL A 354 -12.99 6.99 10.16
C VAL A 354 -12.72 7.30 11.64
N ASN A 355 -12.76 6.29 12.51
CA ASN A 355 -12.55 6.47 13.95
C ASN A 355 -11.11 6.83 14.31
N ASN A 356 -10.14 6.51 13.48
CA ASN A 356 -8.74 6.85 13.68
C ASN A 356 -8.37 8.22 13.10
N ASN A 357 -9.21 8.82 12.26
CA ASN A 357 -8.90 10.13 11.68
C ASN A 357 -8.68 11.18 12.78
N SER A 358 -7.94 12.25 12.49
CA SER A 358 -7.64 13.33 13.44
C SER A 358 -8.90 13.92 14.11
N ARG A 359 -10.01 13.93 13.40
CA ARG A 359 -11.37 14.21 13.89
C ARG A 359 -12.38 13.29 13.19
N VAL A 360 -13.42 12.89 13.91
CA VAL A 360 -14.49 12.02 13.37
C VAL A 360 -15.61 12.91 12.81
N PRO A 361 -16.00 12.75 11.53
CA PRO A 361 -17.09 13.54 10.96
C PRO A 361 -18.44 13.11 11.52
N ASP A 362 -19.33 14.08 11.77
CA ASP A 362 -20.75 13.82 11.94
C ASP A 362 -21.45 13.52 10.61
N ASP A 363 -22.77 13.30 10.63
CA ASP A 363 -23.53 12.94 9.42
C ASP A 363 -23.52 14.05 8.36
N ALA A 364 -23.59 15.32 8.77
CA ALA A 364 -23.57 16.47 7.87
C ALA A 364 -22.17 16.68 7.27
N GLU A 365 -21.13 16.58 8.11
CA GLU A 365 -19.72 16.67 7.68
C GLU A 365 -19.36 15.53 6.73
N ARG A 366 -19.87 14.31 6.96
CA ARG A 366 -19.65 13.17 6.07
C ARG A 366 -20.27 13.42 4.70
N GLN A 367 -21.51 13.93 4.64
CA GLN A 367 -22.16 14.31 3.39
C GLN A 367 -21.35 15.40 2.66
N MET A 368 -20.90 16.42 3.37
CA MET A 368 -20.04 17.47 2.82
C MET A 368 -18.72 16.89 2.26
N LEU A 369 -18.06 15.98 2.97
CA LEU A 369 -16.82 15.34 2.49
C LEU A 369 -17.06 14.51 1.22
N ALA A 370 -18.20 13.85 1.10
CA ALA A 370 -18.57 13.14 -0.12
C ALA A 370 -18.79 14.11 -1.30
N GLU A 371 -19.42 15.26 -1.08
CA GLU A 371 -19.60 16.32 -2.08
C GLU A 371 -18.23 16.90 -2.51
N LEU A 372 -17.36 17.23 -1.55
CA LEU A 372 -15.99 17.67 -1.81
C LEU A 372 -15.18 16.63 -2.59
N THR A 373 -15.42 15.34 -2.35
CA THR A 373 -14.75 14.25 -3.10
C THR A 373 -15.15 14.28 -4.59
N VAL A 374 -16.43 14.48 -4.88
CA VAL A 374 -16.93 14.64 -6.26
C VAL A 374 -16.36 15.89 -6.92
N GLU A 375 -16.26 17.00 -6.18
CA GLU A 375 -15.65 18.24 -6.64
C GLU A 375 -14.15 18.07 -6.92
N SER A 376 -13.41 17.44 -6.00
CA SER A 376 -11.98 17.13 -6.16
C SER A 376 -11.71 16.28 -7.40
N TRP A 377 -12.52 15.23 -7.62
CA TRP A 377 -12.46 14.43 -8.85
C TRP A 377 -12.58 15.28 -10.11
N ARG A 378 -13.58 16.17 -10.17
CA ARG A 378 -13.83 17.03 -11.33
C ARG A 378 -12.71 18.06 -11.52
N ARG A 379 -12.31 18.73 -10.45
CA ARG A 379 -11.28 19.76 -10.45
C ARG A 379 -9.92 19.23 -10.86
N LEU A 380 -9.45 18.16 -10.24
CA LEU A 380 -8.15 17.56 -10.51
C LEU A 380 -8.03 17.05 -11.96
N ARG A 381 -9.13 16.53 -12.53
CA ARG A 381 -9.15 16.15 -13.95
C ARG A 381 -9.06 17.34 -14.91
N SER A 382 -9.65 18.48 -14.55
CA SER A 382 -9.68 19.67 -15.42
C SER A 382 -8.32 20.40 -15.47
N THR A 383 -7.47 20.27 -14.45
CA THR A 383 -6.15 20.92 -14.42
C THR A 383 -5.21 20.42 -15.52
N ALA A 384 -5.42 19.21 -16.04
CA ALA A 384 -4.61 18.65 -17.13
C ALA A 384 -4.88 19.26 -18.53
N VAL A 385 -5.96 20.02 -18.70
CA VAL A 385 -6.38 20.54 -20.02
C VAL A 385 -5.72 21.90 -20.32
N HIS A 386 -5.06 22.52 -19.34
CA HIS A 386 -4.55 23.90 -19.43
C HIS A 386 -3.03 24.00 -19.20
N GLY A 387 -2.30 22.90 -19.08
CA GLY A 387 -0.85 22.80 -19.02
C GLY A 387 -0.32 22.04 -20.23
#